data_f0b0465898550324888aa4bacf077f72
#
_entry.id   f0b0465898550324888aa4bacf077f72
#
_cell.length_a   1.000
_cell.length_b   1.000
_cell.length_c   1.000
_cell.angle_alpha   90.00
_cell.angle_beta   90.00
_cell.angle_gamma   90.00
#
_symmetry.space_group_name_H-M   'P 1'
#
loop_
_entity.id
_entity.type
_entity.pdbx_description
1 polymer ?
#
loop_
_entity_poly.entity_id
_entity_poly.type
_entity_poly.pdbx_seq_one_letter_code
_entity_poly.pdbx_strand_id
1 'polypeptide(L)'
;MLCAFCALVILVSTVFPTAAFAEQPVDAAEQTLTRADAAGMQQVDAAVTALTESEQYQEMDTDARKDAALAQLDTLAAKGLVEKDSIYTDEENGMVSFRYPCGVLGGILLTEPEEETLDEENAETETAASDHALSLRLPPDLGAEMQTSRAALLRRTENQAVEKFGTAVIYYAFDNTINSSRFPYYSYMQGFWSALGLETKINIHVTVADLKKMGNYNVSVLSAHGAYYTYSYGRFLKRTRTEPIMLLTEESTFGKDLRYGFDLLAHRVIKVNGMYCVTSDFFRNAYKGGKLSNTIVYSETCEFLGVDGSEDNAMADALLSGGAQAVIGYVNNVYTVYSRSMLWDTINHLIMGQNVGQALEHAKATYGEDDLIWYHAQGGRRPHAAASYAVLYGNSQAALHVPESNRSMFSADLAA
;
A
#
# COMPACT_ATOMS: atom_id res chain seq x y z
N MET A 1 -36.07 68.31 -14.83
CA MET A 1 -36.87 67.16 -15.28
C MET A 1 -36.00 66.23 -16.08
N LEU A 2 -35.49 65.20 -15.47
CA LEU A 2 -34.97 64.00 -16.16
C LEU A 2 -34.92 62.89 -15.13
N CYS A 3 -35.76 61.90 -15.28
CA CYS A 3 -35.77 60.68 -14.46
C CYS A 3 -34.62 59.77 -14.86
N ALA A 4 -33.77 59.44 -13.90
CA ALA A 4 -32.80 58.38 -14.05
C ALA A 4 -33.38 57.04 -13.58
N PHE A 5 -33.57 56.08 -14.49
CA PHE A 5 -33.94 54.72 -14.18
C PHE A 5 -32.67 53.97 -13.79
N CYS A 6 -32.56 53.60 -12.53
CA CYS A 6 -31.55 52.64 -12.05
C CYS A 6 -32.10 51.25 -12.32
N ALA A 7 -31.51 50.55 -13.28
CA ALA A 7 -31.72 49.10 -13.52
C ALA A 7 -30.85 48.33 -12.51
N LEU A 8 -31.47 47.70 -11.54
CA LEU A 8 -30.87 46.78 -10.57
C LEU A 8 -30.73 45.42 -11.27
N VAL A 9 -29.54 45.07 -11.74
CA VAL A 9 -29.24 43.73 -12.21
C VAL A 9 -28.99 42.84 -10.97
N ILE A 10 -29.98 42.05 -10.62
CA ILE A 10 -29.82 40.98 -9.64
C ILE A 10 -29.14 39.80 -10.33
N LEU A 11 -27.86 39.62 -10.11
CA LEU A 11 -27.14 38.39 -10.46
C LEU A 11 -27.59 37.29 -9.49
N VAL A 12 -28.55 36.48 -9.89
CA VAL A 12 -28.90 35.25 -9.21
C VAL A 12 -27.80 34.24 -9.56
N SER A 13 -26.81 34.12 -8.70
CA SER A 13 -25.85 33.02 -8.69
C SER A 13 -26.61 31.76 -8.27
N THR A 14 -27.11 31.00 -9.23
CA THR A 14 -27.56 29.63 -8.99
C THR A 14 -26.34 28.77 -8.72
N VAL A 15 -26.00 28.67 -7.43
CA VAL A 15 -25.15 27.58 -6.94
C VAL A 15 -25.96 26.32 -7.14
N PHE A 16 -25.72 25.62 -8.25
CA PHE A 16 -26.13 24.22 -8.37
C PHE A 16 -25.30 23.46 -7.36
N PRO A 17 -25.89 22.80 -6.36
CA PRO A 17 -25.17 21.79 -5.63
C PRO A 17 -24.84 20.71 -6.66
N THR A 18 -23.57 20.51 -6.96
CA THR A 18 -23.09 19.26 -7.54
C THR A 18 -23.35 18.19 -6.49
N ALA A 19 -24.63 17.75 -6.40
CA ALA A 19 -24.93 16.46 -5.84
C ALA A 19 -24.21 15.47 -6.76
N ALA A 20 -23.05 15.01 -6.35
CA ALA A 20 -22.50 13.77 -6.84
C ALA A 20 -23.60 12.74 -6.60
N PHE A 21 -24.35 12.41 -7.65
CA PHE A 21 -25.13 11.19 -7.67
C PHE A 21 -24.09 10.06 -7.64
N ALA A 22 -23.64 9.72 -6.44
CA ALA A 22 -23.17 8.38 -6.20
C ALA A 22 -24.37 7.50 -6.54
N GLU A 23 -24.39 6.91 -7.74
CA GLU A 23 -25.20 5.73 -7.97
C GLU A 23 -24.79 4.76 -6.86
N GLN A 24 -25.66 4.61 -5.87
CA GLN A 24 -25.48 3.55 -4.88
C GLN A 24 -25.31 2.27 -5.67
N PRO A 25 -24.27 1.48 -5.37
CA PRO A 25 -24.18 0.14 -5.93
C PRO A 25 -25.52 -0.52 -5.67
N VAL A 26 -26.12 -1.03 -6.72
CA VAL A 26 -27.37 -1.83 -6.67
C VAL A 26 -27.27 -2.69 -5.44
N ASP A 27 -28.29 -2.64 -4.58
CA ASP A 27 -28.33 -3.26 -3.25
C ASP A 27 -27.59 -4.61 -3.21
N ALA A 28 -26.31 -4.58 -2.90
CA ALA A 28 -25.50 -5.78 -2.73
C ALA A 28 -25.97 -6.62 -1.52
N ALA A 29 -26.99 -6.11 -0.82
CA ALA A 29 -27.59 -6.74 0.34
C ALA A 29 -28.39 -8.03 0.00
N GLU A 30 -28.74 -8.24 -1.27
CA GLU A 30 -29.53 -9.42 -1.69
C GLU A 30 -28.75 -10.44 -2.53
N GLN A 31 -27.55 -10.10 -3.03
CA GLN A 31 -26.75 -11.04 -3.82
C GLN A 31 -25.78 -11.82 -2.92
N THR A 32 -25.94 -13.12 -2.92
CA THR A 32 -25.01 -14.05 -2.26
C THR A 32 -24.23 -14.80 -3.32
N LEU A 33 -22.91 -14.84 -3.19
CA LEU A 33 -22.05 -15.62 -4.07
C LEU A 33 -22.41 -17.12 -3.98
N THR A 34 -22.79 -17.71 -5.09
CA THR A 34 -23.18 -19.13 -5.13
C THR A 34 -21.94 -20.04 -5.30
N ARG A 35 -22.12 -21.33 -5.04
CA ARG A 35 -21.08 -22.33 -5.34
C ARG A 35 -20.74 -22.40 -6.83
N ALA A 36 -21.72 -22.19 -7.70
CA ALA A 36 -21.49 -22.17 -9.15
C ALA A 36 -20.63 -20.96 -9.57
N ASP A 37 -20.91 -19.79 -8.98
CA ASP A 37 -20.11 -18.58 -9.20
C ASP A 37 -18.66 -18.80 -8.75
N ALA A 38 -18.45 -19.30 -7.52
CA ALA A 38 -17.12 -19.58 -7.01
C ALA A 38 -16.36 -20.60 -7.88
N ALA A 39 -17.03 -21.63 -8.38
CA ALA A 39 -16.43 -22.61 -9.28
C ALA A 39 -16.08 -22.01 -10.64
N GLY A 40 -16.92 -21.10 -11.17
CA GLY A 40 -16.63 -20.34 -12.40
C GLY A 40 -15.43 -19.42 -12.23
N MET A 41 -15.37 -18.68 -11.12
CA MET A 41 -14.22 -17.81 -10.80
C MET A 41 -12.91 -18.61 -10.71
N GLN A 42 -12.91 -19.78 -10.05
CA GLN A 42 -11.72 -20.62 -9.95
C GLN A 42 -11.22 -21.13 -11.32
N GLN A 43 -12.11 -21.35 -12.30
CA GLN A 43 -11.70 -21.71 -13.65
C GLN A 43 -10.99 -20.53 -14.36
N VAL A 44 -11.47 -19.32 -14.15
CA VAL A 44 -10.82 -18.11 -14.67
C VAL A 44 -9.47 -17.91 -14.01
N ASP A 45 -9.43 -17.95 -12.68
CA ASP A 45 -8.19 -17.76 -11.92
C ASP A 45 -7.11 -18.77 -12.34
N ALA A 46 -7.45 -20.04 -12.42
CA ALA A 46 -6.52 -21.07 -12.86
C ALA A 46 -6.00 -20.82 -14.29
N ALA A 47 -6.85 -20.29 -15.18
CA ALA A 47 -6.46 -19.96 -16.54
C ALA A 47 -5.60 -18.69 -16.61
N VAL A 48 -5.86 -17.70 -15.77
CA VAL A 48 -5.06 -16.49 -15.64
C VAL A 48 -3.69 -16.83 -15.02
N THR A 49 -3.65 -17.53 -13.90
CA THR A 49 -2.42 -17.97 -13.25
C THR A 49 -1.55 -18.79 -14.19
N ALA A 50 -2.14 -19.78 -14.90
CA ALA A 50 -1.40 -20.57 -15.87
C ALA A 50 -0.82 -19.75 -17.04
N LEU A 51 -1.48 -18.65 -17.42
CA LEU A 51 -0.93 -17.72 -18.40
C LEU A 51 0.22 -16.91 -17.80
N THR A 52 -0.03 -16.24 -16.67
CA THR A 52 0.92 -15.28 -16.07
C THR A 52 2.18 -15.95 -15.50
N GLU A 53 2.09 -17.19 -15.04
CA GLU A 53 3.24 -17.98 -14.55
C GLU A 53 4.00 -18.72 -15.66
N SER A 54 3.53 -18.70 -16.92
CA SER A 54 4.24 -19.37 -18.02
C SER A 54 5.55 -18.65 -18.35
N GLU A 55 6.64 -19.40 -18.58
CA GLU A 55 7.92 -18.83 -19.01
C GLU A 55 7.74 -17.92 -20.24
N GLN A 56 6.91 -18.35 -21.19
CA GLN A 56 6.65 -17.58 -22.40
C GLN A 56 6.05 -16.20 -22.08
N TYR A 57 5.10 -16.10 -21.15
CA TYR A 57 4.48 -14.83 -20.75
C TYR A 57 5.47 -13.93 -20.00
N GLN A 58 6.29 -14.52 -19.15
CA GLN A 58 7.29 -13.79 -18.36
C GLN A 58 8.40 -13.19 -19.23
N GLU A 59 8.73 -13.83 -20.35
CA GLU A 59 9.70 -13.30 -21.33
C GLU A 59 9.11 -12.23 -22.28
N MET A 60 7.79 -12.05 -22.31
CA MET A 60 7.12 -11.06 -23.16
C MET A 60 7.35 -9.64 -22.66
N ASP A 61 7.41 -8.69 -23.60
CA ASP A 61 7.25 -7.26 -23.27
C ASP A 61 5.78 -6.94 -22.89
N THR A 62 5.54 -5.73 -22.38
CA THR A 62 4.24 -5.32 -21.87
C THR A 62 3.15 -5.38 -22.96
N ASP A 63 3.46 -5.03 -24.22
CA ASP A 63 2.48 -5.08 -25.31
C ASP A 63 2.11 -6.52 -25.68
N ALA A 64 3.08 -7.41 -25.75
CA ALA A 64 2.84 -8.83 -25.98
C ALA A 64 2.08 -9.49 -24.80
N ARG A 65 2.38 -9.12 -23.57
CA ARG A 65 1.62 -9.54 -22.37
C ARG A 65 0.16 -9.08 -22.45
N LYS A 66 -0.07 -7.84 -22.85
CA LYS A 66 -1.41 -7.29 -23.07
C LYS A 66 -2.19 -8.11 -24.11
N ASP A 67 -1.60 -8.36 -25.26
CA ASP A 67 -2.25 -9.12 -26.33
C ASP A 67 -2.56 -10.55 -25.87
N ALA A 68 -1.66 -11.22 -25.17
CA ALA A 68 -1.87 -12.55 -24.61
C ALA A 68 -2.99 -12.57 -23.55
N ALA A 69 -3.03 -11.57 -22.65
CA ALA A 69 -4.08 -11.41 -21.66
C ALA A 69 -5.46 -11.20 -22.29
N LEU A 70 -5.55 -10.34 -23.29
CA LEU A 70 -6.80 -10.09 -24.04
C LEU A 70 -7.28 -11.33 -24.78
N ALA A 71 -6.38 -12.08 -25.44
CA ALA A 71 -6.72 -13.32 -26.13
C ALA A 71 -7.24 -14.40 -25.16
N GLN A 72 -6.64 -14.50 -23.98
CA GLN A 72 -7.09 -15.39 -22.92
C GLN A 72 -8.48 -14.99 -22.41
N LEU A 73 -8.69 -13.71 -22.13
CA LEU A 73 -9.98 -13.20 -21.64
C LEU A 73 -11.09 -13.35 -22.71
N ASP A 74 -10.79 -13.15 -23.99
CA ASP A 74 -11.75 -13.41 -25.08
C ASP A 74 -12.15 -14.89 -25.14
N THR A 75 -11.18 -15.80 -24.93
CA THR A 75 -11.45 -17.24 -24.85
C THR A 75 -12.36 -17.57 -23.66
N LEU A 76 -12.12 -16.96 -22.50
CA LEU A 76 -12.93 -17.17 -21.30
C LEU A 76 -14.34 -16.53 -21.46
N ALA A 77 -14.43 -15.38 -22.12
CA ALA A 77 -15.70 -14.73 -22.42
C ALA A 77 -16.55 -15.57 -23.40
N ALA A 78 -15.93 -16.19 -24.40
CA ALA A 78 -16.63 -17.12 -25.31
C ALA A 78 -17.22 -18.35 -24.60
N LYS A 79 -16.63 -18.74 -23.45
CA LYS A 79 -17.16 -19.79 -22.56
C LYS A 79 -18.18 -19.28 -21.54
N GLY A 80 -18.47 -17.97 -21.53
CA GLY A 80 -19.38 -17.34 -20.56
C GLY A 80 -18.83 -17.23 -19.16
N LEU A 81 -17.50 -17.32 -18.97
CA LEU A 81 -16.82 -17.23 -17.68
C LEU A 81 -16.38 -15.82 -17.32
N VAL A 82 -16.34 -14.91 -18.32
CA VAL A 82 -16.02 -13.48 -18.18
C VAL A 82 -17.06 -12.69 -18.98
N GLU A 83 -17.49 -11.54 -18.46
CA GLU A 83 -18.35 -10.60 -19.18
C GLU A 83 -17.51 -9.86 -20.23
N LYS A 84 -17.69 -10.19 -21.51
CA LYS A 84 -16.90 -9.63 -22.62
C LYS A 84 -16.89 -8.09 -22.62
N ASP A 85 -18.04 -7.47 -22.40
CA ASP A 85 -18.19 -6.03 -22.43
C ASP A 85 -17.57 -5.31 -21.22
N SER A 86 -17.09 -6.05 -20.23
CA SER A 86 -16.44 -5.53 -19.03
C SER A 86 -14.91 -5.45 -19.16
N ILE A 87 -14.34 -6.12 -20.17
CA ILE A 87 -12.88 -6.12 -20.38
C ILE A 87 -12.44 -4.70 -20.70
N TYR A 88 -11.50 -4.20 -19.90
CA TYR A 88 -10.94 -2.86 -20.01
C TYR A 88 -9.42 -2.91 -19.84
N THR A 89 -8.71 -2.28 -20.76
CA THR A 89 -7.25 -2.15 -20.70
C THR A 89 -6.89 -0.78 -20.17
N ASP A 90 -6.14 -0.74 -19.12
CA ASP A 90 -5.49 0.44 -18.56
C ASP A 90 -4.00 0.36 -18.89
N GLU A 91 -3.59 1.05 -19.97
CA GLU A 91 -2.19 1.04 -20.41
C GLU A 91 -1.30 1.87 -19.48
N GLU A 92 -1.85 2.89 -18.83
CA GLU A 92 -1.13 3.78 -17.92
C GLU A 92 -0.73 3.03 -16.64
N ASN A 93 -1.65 2.27 -16.07
CA ASN A 93 -1.42 1.48 -14.86
C ASN A 93 -1.00 0.02 -15.16
N GLY A 94 -0.75 -0.34 -16.41
CA GLY A 94 -0.27 -1.67 -16.80
C GLY A 94 -1.22 -2.80 -16.39
N MET A 95 -2.54 -2.63 -16.56
CA MET A 95 -3.53 -3.60 -16.09
C MET A 95 -4.64 -3.86 -17.10
N VAL A 96 -5.09 -5.11 -17.16
CA VAL A 96 -6.36 -5.46 -17.82
C VAL A 96 -7.36 -5.89 -16.76
N SER A 97 -8.46 -5.17 -16.63
CA SER A 97 -9.55 -5.51 -15.73
C SER A 97 -10.71 -6.20 -16.46
N PHE A 98 -11.47 -6.98 -15.74
CA PHE A 98 -12.65 -7.67 -16.25
C PHE A 98 -13.65 -7.97 -15.11
N ARG A 99 -14.85 -8.43 -15.47
CA ARG A 99 -15.86 -8.83 -14.51
C ARG A 99 -16.26 -10.29 -14.75
N TYR A 100 -16.37 -11.03 -13.65
CA TYR A 100 -17.03 -12.35 -13.65
C TYR A 100 -18.54 -12.19 -13.82
N PRO A 101 -19.26 -13.20 -14.37
CA PRO A 101 -20.71 -13.10 -14.58
C PRO A 101 -21.53 -12.84 -13.30
N CYS A 102 -20.99 -13.16 -12.15
CA CYS A 102 -21.60 -12.88 -10.84
C CYS A 102 -21.40 -11.42 -10.38
N GLY A 103 -20.67 -10.59 -11.12
CA GLY A 103 -20.41 -9.20 -10.79
C GLY A 103 -19.09 -8.91 -10.08
N VAL A 104 -18.36 -9.93 -9.60
CA VAL A 104 -17.05 -9.80 -8.98
C VAL A 104 -16.04 -9.22 -9.98
N LEU A 105 -15.12 -8.39 -9.51
CA LEU A 105 -14.06 -7.80 -10.33
C LEU A 105 -12.80 -8.67 -10.33
N GLY A 106 -12.18 -8.80 -11.51
CA GLY A 106 -10.91 -9.47 -11.72
C GLY A 106 -9.95 -8.63 -12.54
N GLY A 107 -8.65 -8.95 -12.47
CA GLY A 107 -7.62 -8.24 -13.21
C GLY A 107 -6.40 -9.11 -13.51
N ILE A 108 -5.62 -8.66 -14.49
CA ILE A 108 -4.33 -9.19 -14.88
C ILE A 108 -3.34 -8.02 -14.89
N LEU A 109 -2.30 -8.10 -14.06
CA LEU A 109 -1.17 -7.19 -14.13
C LEU A 109 -0.31 -7.55 -15.34
N LEU A 110 -0.01 -6.57 -16.18
CA LEU A 110 0.83 -6.69 -17.37
C LEU A 110 2.31 -6.47 -17.04
N THR A 111 2.56 -5.64 -16.04
CA THR A 111 3.87 -5.40 -15.47
C THR A 111 4.00 -6.26 -14.21
N GLU A 112 5.10 -6.98 -14.06
CA GLU A 112 5.40 -7.52 -12.74
C GLU A 112 5.60 -6.34 -11.80
N PRO A 113 4.98 -6.38 -10.60
CA PRO A 113 5.41 -5.52 -9.53
C PRO A 113 6.92 -5.76 -9.40
N GLU A 114 7.72 -4.72 -9.53
CA GLU A 114 9.17 -4.88 -9.54
C GLU A 114 9.58 -5.57 -8.24
N GLU A 115 9.88 -6.87 -8.31
CA GLU A 115 10.80 -7.44 -7.35
C GLU A 115 12.12 -6.72 -7.61
N GLU A 116 12.47 -5.78 -6.75
CA GLU A 116 13.85 -5.38 -6.62
C GLU A 116 14.61 -6.64 -6.22
N THR A 117 15.10 -7.36 -7.22
CA THR A 117 16.21 -8.27 -7.00
C THR A 117 17.34 -7.37 -6.53
N LEU A 118 17.46 -7.25 -5.22
CA LEU A 118 18.65 -6.76 -4.58
C LEU A 118 19.76 -7.75 -4.98
N ASP A 119 20.36 -7.51 -6.14
CA ASP A 119 21.67 -8.04 -6.44
C ASP A 119 22.62 -7.33 -5.46
N GLU A 120 22.60 -7.77 -4.20
CA GLU A 120 23.53 -7.32 -3.15
C GLU A 120 24.99 -7.58 -3.54
N GLU A 121 25.25 -8.36 -4.57
CA GLU A 121 26.60 -8.69 -5.07
C GLU A 121 27.25 -7.58 -5.91
N ASN A 122 26.53 -6.52 -6.32
CA ASN A 122 27.10 -5.47 -7.20
C ASN A 122 27.21 -4.07 -6.57
N ALA A 123 27.11 -3.96 -5.25
CA ALA A 123 27.26 -2.66 -4.55
C ALA A 123 28.71 -2.12 -4.53
N GLU A 124 29.68 -2.81 -5.10
CA GLU A 124 31.10 -2.41 -5.08
C GLU A 124 31.60 -1.69 -6.35
N THR A 125 30.74 -1.30 -7.30
CA THR A 125 31.22 -0.56 -8.47
C THR A 125 31.07 0.94 -8.29
N GLU A 126 32.22 1.58 -8.13
CA GLU A 126 32.48 3.01 -8.17
C GLU A 126 31.62 3.75 -9.19
N THR A 127 30.73 4.62 -8.73
CA THR A 127 30.15 5.66 -9.56
C THR A 127 30.42 7.00 -8.93
N ALA A 128 31.06 7.88 -9.70
CA ALA A 128 31.29 9.26 -9.36
C ALA A 128 29.94 9.96 -9.12
N ALA A 129 29.52 9.98 -7.88
CA ALA A 129 28.38 10.78 -7.43
C ALA A 129 28.73 12.27 -7.61
N SER A 130 27.80 13.05 -8.14
CA SER A 130 27.94 14.50 -8.21
C SER A 130 28.09 15.08 -6.80
N ASP A 131 28.85 16.18 -6.65
CA ASP A 131 29.17 16.81 -5.36
C ASP A 131 27.95 17.17 -4.48
N HIS A 132 26.74 17.18 -5.03
CA HIS A 132 25.51 17.41 -4.30
C HIS A 132 24.96 16.15 -3.57
N ALA A 133 25.28 14.95 -4.05
CA ALA A 133 24.89 13.69 -3.40
C ALA A 133 25.69 13.40 -2.13
N LEU A 134 26.80 14.09 -1.92
CA LEU A 134 27.71 13.91 -0.77
C LEU A 134 27.16 14.47 0.56
N SER A 135 26.10 15.26 0.55
CA SER A 135 25.47 15.76 1.79
C SER A 135 24.35 14.85 2.32
N LEU A 136 23.80 13.99 1.49
CA LEU A 136 22.84 12.96 1.90
C LEU A 136 23.66 11.71 2.25
N ARG A 137 23.64 11.31 3.49
CA ARG A 137 24.15 10.01 3.89
C ARG A 137 23.31 8.96 3.17
N LEU A 138 23.83 8.43 2.05
CA LEU A 138 23.39 7.11 1.62
C LEU A 138 23.54 6.23 2.85
N PRO A 139 22.52 5.52 3.32
CA PRO A 139 22.71 4.76 4.54
C PRO A 139 23.86 3.79 4.30
N PRO A 140 24.87 3.84 5.14
CA PRO A 140 25.80 2.76 5.23
C PRO A 140 24.95 1.55 5.56
N ASP A 141 24.98 0.53 4.75
CA ASP A 141 24.37 -0.76 5.03
C ASP A 141 23.38 -0.74 6.22
N LEU A 142 22.08 -0.50 5.94
CA LEU A 142 21.04 -0.38 6.96
C LEU A 142 21.08 -1.58 7.93
N GLY A 143 21.53 -2.76 7.43
CA GLY A 143 21.77 -3.95 8.24
C GLY A 143 22.89 -3.76 9.25
N ALA A 144 24.02 -3.12 8.90
CA ALA A 144 25.12 -2.82 9.81
C ALA A 144 24.73 -1.78 10.86
N GLU A 145 23.98 -0.75 10.45
CA GLU A 145 23.44 0.26 11.37
C GLU A 145 22.46 -0.37 12.37
N MET A 146 21.53 -1.20 11.90
CA MET A 146 20.62 -1.94 12.78
C MET A 146 21.35 -2.87 13.74
N GLN A 147 22.39 -3.56 13.29
CA GLN A 147 23.20 -4.44 14.14
C GLN A 147 23.96 -3.65 15.19
N THR A 148 24.55 -2.50 14.83
CA THR A 148 25.27 -1.62 15.73
C THR A 148 24.33 -1.04 16.79
N SER A 149 23.17 -0.54 16.38
CA SER A 149 22.13 -0.01 17.26
C SER A 149 21.64 -1.09 18.22
N ARG A 150 21.41 -2.32 17.73
CA ARG A 150 21.03 -3.47 18.56
C ARG A 150 22.11 -3.81 19.62
N ALA A 151 23.37 -3.84 19.23
CA ALA A 151 24.47 -4.15 20.15
C ALA A 151 24.62 -3.08 21.24
N ALA A 152 24.48 -1.80 20.89
CA ALA A 152 24.48 -0.69 21.84
C ALA A 152 23.29 -0.78 22.81
N LEU A 153 22.10 -1.06 22.29
CA LEU A 153 20.88 -1.22 23.08
C LEU A 153 20.98 -2.39 24.05
N LEU A 154 21.41 -3.57 23.60
CA LEU A 154 21.55 -4.76 24.45
C LEU A 154 22.47 -4.50 25.64
N ARG A 155 23.57 -3.77 25.45
CA ARG A 155 24.47 -3.38 26.53
C ARG A 155 23.81 -2.48 27.59
N ARG A 156 22.86 -1.63 27.17
CA ARG A 156 22.12 -0.71 28.06
C ARG A 156 20.99 -1.40 28.79
N THR A 157 20.27 -2.30 28.11
CA THR A 157 19.14 -3.05 28.70
C THR A 157 19.56 -4.17 29.62
N GLU A 158 20.85 -4.59 29.62
CA GLU A 158 21.38 -5.55 30.59
C GLU A 158 21.22 -5.10 32.04
N ASN A 159 21.10 -3.79 32.29
CA ASN A 159 21.03 -3.21 33.64
C ASN A 159 19.70 -2.51 33.98
N GLN A 160 18.77 -2.39 33.02
CA GLN A 160 17.48 -1.70 33.22
C GLN A 160 16.34 -2.45 32.52
N ALA A 161 15.29 -2.75 33.26
CA ALA A 161 14.10 -3.35 32.68
C ALA A 161 13.36 -2.33 31.80
N VAL A 162 13.20 -2.64 30.51
CA VAL A 162 12.39 -1.84 29.58
C VAL A 162 10.92 -2.16 29.82
N GLU A 163 10.12 -1.12 30.04
CA GLU A 163 8.68 -1.26 30.22
C GLU A 163 8.01 -1.40 28.86
N LYS A 164 7.09 -2.36 28.73
CA LYS A 164 6.25 -2.49 27.51
C LYS A 164 5.19 -1.41 27.50
N PHE A 165 5.05 -0.71 26.38
CA PHE A 165 4.13 0.43 26.25
C PHE A 165 3.19 0.34 25.04
N GLY A 166 3.39 -0.61 24.16
CA GLY A 166 2.55 -0.73 22.97
C GLY A 166 2.81 -2.00 22.18
N THR A 167 2.05 -2.14 21.12
CA THR A 167 2.14 -3.26 20.17
C THR A 167 2.22 -2.76 18.74
N ALA A 168 3.01 -3.45 17.92
CA ALA A 168 3.10 -3.19 16.49
C ALA A 168 2.93 -4.49 15.69
N VAL A 169 2.50 -4.36 14.45
CA VAL A 169 2.47 -5.45 13.48
C VAL A 169 3.03 -4.96 12.14
N ILE A 170 3.84 -5.80 11.51
CA ILE A 170 4.29 -5.64 10.13
C ILE A 170 3.56 -6.69 9.30
N TYR A 171 2.67 -6.23 8.42
CA TYR A 171 2.01 -7.05 7.42
C TYR A 171 2.88 -7.07 6.17
N TYR A 172 3.67 -8.12 6.03
CA TYR A 172 4.60 -8.28 4.91
C TYR A 172 3.95 -9.15 3.82
N ALA A 173 3.49 -8.51 2.76
CA ALA A 173 2.72 -9.12 1.69
C ALA A 173 3.47 -9.12 0.33
N PHE A 174 4.78 -9.24 0.33
CA PHE A 174 5.57 -9.36 -0.91
C PHE A 174 5.82 -10.81 -1.28
N ASP A 175 6.22 -11.62 -0.32
CA ASP A 175 6.60 -13.00 -0.55
C ASP A 175 6.22 -13.86 0.66
N ASN A 176 5.91 -15.12 0.43
CA ASN A 176 5.62 -16.09 1.48
C ASN A 176 6.88 -16.50 2.28
N THR A 177 8.05 -16.02 1.90
CA THR A 177 9.31 -16.39 2.50
C THR A 177 10.12 -15.20 2.97
N ILE A 178 9.79 -14.65 4.16
CA ILE A 178 10.81 -13.92 4.90
C ILE A 178 11.80 -14.95 5.44
N ASN A 179 12.96 -15.08 4.82
CA ASN A 179 14.07 -15.73 5.45
C ASN A 179 15.07 -14.68 5.94
N SER A 180 15.72 -14.97 7.06
CA SER A 180 16.67 -14.07 7.70
C SER A 180 17.90 -13.75 6.84
N SER A 181 18.17 -14.51 5.80
CA SER A 181 19.29 -14.28 4.87
C SER A 181 18.90 -13.35 3.71
N ARG A 182 17.66 -13.40 3.25
CA ARG A 182 17.18 -12.60 2.11
C ARG A 182 16.54 -11.28 2.53
N PHE A 183 15.82 -11.26 3.67
CA PHE A 183 15.15 -10.08 4.19
C PHE A 183 15.39 -9.90 5.70
N PRO A 184 16.63 -9.64 6.14
CA PRO A 184 16.95 -9.55 7.57
C PRO A 184 16.31 -8.34 8.24
N TYR A 185 16.00 -7.27 7.48
CA TYR A 185 15.61 -5.96 8.00
C TYR A 185 14.37 -6.00 8.90
N TYR A 186 13.29 -6.63 8.44
CA TYR A 186 12.06 -6.70 9.23
C TYR A 186 12.22 -7.54 10.49
N SER A 187 13.04 -8.58 10.46
CA SER A 187 13.37 -9.36 11.64
C SER A 187 14.21 -8.55 12.64
N TYR A 188 15.10 -7.69 12.14
CA TYR A 188 15.85 -6.75 12.99
C TYR A 188 14.92 -5.69 13.59
N MET A 189 14.04 -5.07 12.79
CA MET A 189 13.03 -4.11 13.25
C MET A 189 12.19 -4.74 14.36
N GLN A 190 11.66 -5.95 14.14
CA GLN A 190 10.87 -6.68 15.12
C GLN A 190 11.63 -6.86 16.43
N GLY A 191 12.87 -7.36 16.35
CA GLY A 191 13.71 -7.60 17.53
C GLY A 191 14.06 -6.31 18.26
N PHE A 192 14.43 -5.28 17.51
CA PHE A 192 14.85 -3.99 18.06
C PHE A 192 13.69 -3.26 18.73
N TRP A 193 12.56 -3.07 18.02
CA TRP A 193 11.40 -2.38 18.58
C TRP A 193 10.81 -3.12 19.77
N SER A 194 10.81 -4.47 19.74
CA SER A 194 10.37 -5.27 20.88
C SER A 194 11.30 -5.12 22.10
N ALA A 195 12.61 -5.03 21.87
CA ALA A 195 13.58 -4.76 22.94
C ALA A 195 13.44 -3.36 23.55
N LEU A 196 12.93 -2.40 22.78
CA LEU A 196 12.61 -1.04 23.21
C LEU A 196 11.24 -0.89 23.89
N GLY A 197 10.45 -1.97 23.98
CA GLY A 197 9.14 -1.98 24.64
C GLY A 197 7.93 -1.87 23.73
N LEU A 198 8.12 -1.73 22.41
CA LEU A 198 7.06 -1.84 21.41
C LEU A 198 6.98 -3.29 20.92
N GLU A 199 6.13 -4.11 21.55
CA GLU A 199 6.01 -5.53 21.20
C GLU A 199 5.57 -5.70 19.73
N THR A 200 6.50 -6.14 18.88
CA THR A 200 6.31 -6.16 17.42
C THR A 200 6.15 -7.59 16.91
N LYS A 201 5.20 -7.79 15.99
CA LYS A 201 4.97 -9.04 15.28
C LYS A 201 5.13 -8.83 13.78
N ILE A 202 5.56 -9.87 13.07
CA ILE A 202 5.55 -9.92 11.61
C ILE A 202 4.52 -10.95 11.17
N ASN A 203 3.66 -10.58 10.23
CA ASN A 203 2.76 -11.48 9.54
C ASN A 203 3.22 -11.57 8.07
N ILE A 204 3.70 -12.75 7.67
CA ILE A 204 4.20 -13.04 6.31
C ILE A 204 3.14 -13.68 5.40
N HIS A 205 2.02 -14.11 5.96
CA HIS A 205 0.88 -14.66 5.23
C HIS A 205 -0.31 -13.74 5.39
N VAL A 206 -0.22 -12.56 4.77
CA VAL A 206 -1.22 -11.52 4.93
C VAL A 206 -2.50 -11.89 4.20
N THR A 207 -3.57 -12.06 4.97
CA THR A 207 -4.90 -12.38 4.46
C THR A 207 -5.87 -11.21 4.61
N VAL A 208 -6.95 -11.22 3.83
CA VAL A 208 -8.08 -10.30 4.00
C VAL A 208 -8.58 -10.29 5.46
N ALA A 209 -8.57 -11.45 6.12
CA ALA A 209 -9.01 -11.58 7.51
C ALA A 209 -8.00 -10.95 8.51
N ASP A 210 -6.72 -10.95 8.19
CA ASP A 210 -5.69 -10.36 9.04
C ASP A 210 -5.75 -8.84 9.00
N LEU A 211 -5.98 -8.26 7.84
CA LEU A 211 -6.14 -6.80 7.71
C LEU A 211 -7.36 -6.26 8.49
N LYS A 212 -8.34 -7.09 8.84
CA LYS A 212 -9.46 -6.71 9.73
C LYS A 212 -9.05 -6.60 11.21
N LYS A 213 -7.78 -6.89 11.55
CA LYS A 213 -7.27 -6.91 12.93
C LYS A 213 -6.27 -5.77 13.23
N MET A 214 -6.02 -4.86 12.29
CA MET A 214 -5.05 -3.76 12.46
C MET A 214 -5.32 -2.94 13.72
N GLY A 215 -6.58 -2.73 14.08
CA GLY A 215 -6.97 -1.97 15.28
C GLY A 215 -6.57 -2.62 16.63
N ASN A 216 -6.00 -3.82 16.62
CA ASN A 216 -5.44 -4.46 17.81
C ASN A 216 -4.00 -3.97 18.13
N TYR A 217 -3.44 -3.09 17.30
CA TYR A 217 -2.07 -2.63 17.39
C TYR A 217 -2.00 -1.10 17.43
N ASN A 218 -1.01 -0.57 18.15
CA ASN A 218 -0.74 0.86 18.18
C ASN A 218 -0.06 1.34 16.89
N VAL A 219 0.73 0.45 16.26
CA VAL A 219 1.35 0.68 14.95
C VAL A 219 1.04 -0.49 14.03
N SER A 220 0.54 -0.20 12.84
CA SER A 220 0.33 -1.18 11.77
C SER A 220 1.12 -0.76 10.55
N VAL A 221 2.11 -1.56 10.19
CA VAL A 221 2.92 -1.38 8.99
C VAL A 221 2.34 -2.25 7.87
N LEU A 222 2.06 -1.65 6.72
CA LEU A 222 1.61 -2.33 5.51
C LEU A 222 2.77 -2.35 4.52
N SER A 223 3.36 -3.50 4.29
CA SER A 223 4.47 -3.71 3.37
C SER A 223 3.99 -4.66 2.28
N ALA A 224 3.55 -4.10 1.15
CA ALA A 224 2.86 -4.81 0.09
C ALA A 224 3.06 -4.14 -1.27
N HIS A 225 2.77 -4.86 -2.36
CA HIS A 225 2.62 -4.22 -3.66
C HIS A 225 1.34 -3.39 -3.71
N GLY A 226 1.41 -2.25 -4.38
CA GLY A 226 0.29 -1.40 -4.69
C GLY A 226 0.20 -1.14 -6.18
N ALA A 227 -0.99 -0.83 -6.64
CA ALA A 227 -1.26 -0.43 -8.01
C ALA A 227 -2.58 0.37 -8.08
N TYR A 228 -2.80 1.04 -9.19
CA TYR A 228 -4.11 1.58 -9.51
C TYR A 228 -4.90 0.58 -10.36
N TYR A 229 -6.15 0.40 -9.99
CA TYR A 229 -7.06 -0.52 -10.65
C TYR A 229 -8.21 0.25 -11.29
N THR A 230 -8.27 0.21 -12.62
CA THR A 230 -9.34 0.85 -13.40
C THR A 230 -10.29 -0.20 -13.94
N TYR A 231 -11.58 -0.01 -13.74
CA TYR A 231 -12.61 -0.88 -14.29
C TYR A 231 -13.76 -0.09 -14.89
N SER A 232 -14.41 -0.70 -15.89
CA SER A 232 -15.60 -0.14 -16.50
C SER A 232 -16.88 -0.55 -15.78
N TYR A 233 -17.81 0.38 -15.60
CA TYR A 233 -19.12 0.12 -15.03
C TYR A 233 -20.24 0.88 -15.80
N GLY A 234 -21.48 0.50 -15.52
CA GLY A 234 -22.64 1.07 -16.21
C GLY A 234 -23.06 0.26 -17.44
N ARG A 235 -24.40 0.05 -17.58
CA ARG A 235 -24.96 -0.80 -18.62
C ARG A 235 -25.14 -0.06 -19.96
N PHE A 236 -25.56 1.21 -19.93
CA PHE A 236 -25.86 2.01 -21.10
C PHE A 236 -24.82 3.09 -21.38
N LEU A 237 -24.31 3.72 -20.34
CA LEU A 237 -23.21 4.67 -20.38
C LEU A 237 -22.04 4.02 -19.63
N LYS A 238 -21.07 3.54 -20.40
CA LYS A 238 -19.83 3.03 -19.81
C LYS A 238 -19.07 4.18 -19.18
N ARG A 239 -18.74 4.04 -17.90
CA ARG A 239 -17.87 4.92 -17.14
C ARG A 239 -16.73 4.09 -16.63
N THR A 240 -15.63 4.71 -16.33
CA THR A 240 -14.48 4.09 -15.64
C THR A 240 -14.39 4.62 -14.23
N ARG A 241 -13.93 3.77 -13.32
CA ARG A 241 -13.49 4.13 -11.97
C ARG A 241 -12.10 3.60 -11.80
N THR A 242 -11.21 4.47 -11.33
CA THR A 242 -9.85 4.15 -10.96
C THR A 242 -9.71 4.30 -9.45
N GLU A 243 -9.08 3.35 -8.80
CA GLU A 243 -8.87 3.38 -7.36
C GLU A 243 -7.58 2.65 -6.97
N PRO A 244 -6.88 3.09 -5.90
CA PRO A 244 -5.72 2.38 -5.41
C PRO A 244 -6.12 1.03 -4.82
N ILE A 245 -5.28 0.03 -5.05
CA ILE A 245 -5.42 -1.30 -4.49
C ILE A 245 -4.12 -1.73 -3.80
N MET A 246 -4.25 -2.57 -2.79
CA MET A 246 -3.12 -3.23 -2.13
C MET A 246 -3.22 -4.74 -2.38
N LEU A 247 -2.15 -5.31 -2.94
CA LEU A 247 -2.07 -6.73 -3.24
C LEU A 247 -1.71 -7.51 -1.96
N LEU A 248 -2.30 -8.69 -1.82
CA LEU A 248 -2.02 -9.60 -0.70
C LEU A 248 -1.29 -10.85 -1.20
N THR A 249 -0.68 -11.59 -0.30
CA THR A 249 -0.13 -12.93 -0.59
C THR A 249 -1.18 -14.04 -0.48
N GLU A 250 -2.43 -13.68 -0.27
CA GLU A 250 -3.51 -14.64 -0.15
C GLU A 250 -4.05 -15.06 -1.52
N GLU A 251 -3.72 -16.28 -1.94
CA GLU A 251 -4.28 -16.88 -3.13
C GLU A 251 -5.79 -17.10 -3.01
N SER A 252 -6.49 -16.88 -4.11
CA SER A 252 -7.91 -17.18 -4.20
C SER A 252 -8.14 -18.68 -4.25
N THR A 253 -9.14 -19.13 -3.50
CA THR A 253 -9.59 -20.53 -3.53
C THR A 253 -11.10 -20.57 -3.42
N PHE A 254 -11.72 -21.65 -3.90
CA PHE A 254 -13.16 -21.85 -3.83
C PHE A 254 -13.76 -21.57 -2.43
N GLY A 255 -13.10 -22.06 -1.37
CA GLY A 255 -13.58 -21.86 0.00
C GLY A 255 -13.44 -20.41 0.49
N LYS A 256 -12.37 -19.74 0.07
CA LYS A 256 -12.14 -18.32 0.41
C LYS A 256 -13.06 -17.41 -0.39
N ASP A 257 -13.31 -17.70 -1.68
CA ASP A 257 -14.27 -16.95 -2.49
C ASP A 257 -15.65 -16.95 -1.83
N LEU A 258 -16.13 -18.09 -1.36
CA LEU A 258 -17.39 -18.16 -0.61
C LEU A 258 -17.32 -17.40 0.72
N ARG A 259 -16.19 -17.45 1.42
CA ARG A 259 -15.96 -16.72 2.68
C ARG A 259 -15.98 -15.20 2.50
N TYR A 260 -15.36 -14.72 1.44
CA TYR A 260 -15.23 -13.29 1.13
C TYR A 260 -16.32 -12.81 0.17
N GLY A 261 -17.29 -13.65 -0.18
CA GLY A 261 -18.28 -13.40 -1.22
C GLY A 261 -18.98 -12.05 -1.10
N PHE A 262 -19.29 -11.62 0.13
CA PHE A 262 -19.88 -10.29 0.37
C PHE A 262 -18.90 -9.14 0.06
N ASP A 263 -17.65 -9.26 0.45
CA ASP A 263 -16.63 -8.23 0.17
C ASP A 263 -16.26 -8.22 -1.32
N LEU A 264 -16.26 -9.38 -1.99
CA LEU A 264 -16.04 -9.52 -3.44
C LEU A 264 -17.17 -8.88 -4.26
N LEU A 265 -18.44 -9.18 -3.94
CA LEU A 265 -19.59 -8.59 -4.62
C LEU A 265 -19.72 -7.08 -4.39
N ALA A 266 -19.25 -6.60 -3.24
CA ALA A 266 -19.23 -5.18 -2.90
C ALA A 266 -17.96 -4.46 -3.41
N HIS A 267 -17.12 -5.10 -4.20
CA HIS A 267 -15.86 -4.59 -4.75
C HIS A 267 -14.88 -4.06 -3.69
N ARG A 268 -14.98 -4.52 -2.44
CA ARG A 268 -14.04 -4.21 -1.35
C ARG A 268 -12.78 -5.07 -1.43
N VAL A 269 -12.98 -6.28 -1.94
CA VAL A 269 -11.95 -7.24 -2.30
C VAL A 269 -12.12 -7.53 -3.78
N ILE A 270 -11.03 -7.51 -4.52
CA ILE A 270 -10.97 -7.86 -5.93
C ILE A 270 -9.93 -8.96 -6.14
N LYS A 271 -9.87 -9.54 -7.33
CA LYS A 271 -8.96 -10.64 -7.65
C LYS A 271 -8.03 -10.21 -8.78
N VAL A 272 -6.72 -10.19 -8.55
CA VAL A 272 -5.69 -9.86 -9.55
C VAL A 272 -4.68 -10.98 -9.60
N ASN A 273 -4.40 -11.51 -10.78
CA ASN A 273 -3.51 -12.67 -11.00
C ASN A 273 -3.82 -13.86 -10.07
N GLY A 274 -5.10 -14.10 -9.73
CA GLY A 274 -5.49 -15.17 -8.81
C GLY A 274 -5.26 -14.87 -7.32
N MET A 275 -4.78 -13.68 -6.97
CA MET A 275 -4.58 -13.23 -5.60
C MET A 275 -5.69 -12.26 -5.18
N TYR A 276 -5.95 -12.16 -3.86
CA TYR A 276 -6.85 -11.13 -3.36
C TYR A 276 -6.13 -9.79 -3.22
N CYS A 277 -6.85 -8.71 -3.58
CA CYS A 277 -6.44 -7.33 -3.36
C CYS A 277 -7.54 -6.61 -2.57
N VAL A 278 -7.14 -5.62 -1.79
CA VAL A 278 -8.10 -4.81 -1.02
C VAL A 278 -8.12 -3.37 -1.55
N THR A 279 -9.30 -2.77 -1.55
CA THR A 279 -9.55 -1.39 -1.96
C THR A 279 -9.71 -0.47 -0.74
N SER A 280 -9.82 0.83 -0.96
CA SER A 280 -10.15 1.78 0.11
C SER A 280 -11.49 1.47 0.80
N ASP A 281 -12.47 0.98 0.05
CA ASP A 281 -13.79 0.59 0.57
C ASP A 281 -13.73 -0.62 1.50
N PHE A 282 -12.73 -1.49 1.36
CA PHE A 282 -12.46 -2.55 2.32
C PHE A 282 -12.14 -1.98 3.71
N PHE A 283 -11.19 -1.05 3.80
CA PHE A 283 -10.80 -0.45 5.07
C PHE A 283 -11.94 0.36 5.68
N ARG A 284 -12.66 1.13 4.88
CA ARG A 284 -13.84 1.89 5.31
C ARG A 284 -14.91 1.00 5.95
N ASN A 285 -15.17 -0.16 5.36
CA ASN A 285 -16.15 -1.10 5.89
C ASN A 285 -15.64 -1.90 7.08
N ALA A 286 -14.40 -2.40 7.04
CA ALA A 286 -13.82 -3.22 8.10
C ALA A 286 -13.74 -2.45 9.43
N TYR A 287 -13.45 -1.15 9.34
CA TYR A 287 -13.21 -0.29 10.49
C TYR A 287 -14.34 0.69 10.80
N LYS A 288 -15.49 0.47 10.21
CA LYS A 288 -16.70 1.25 10.51
C LYS A 288 -16.96 1.30 12.03
N GLY A 289 -17.14 2.51 12.54
CA GLY A 289 -17.38 2.75 13.97
C GLY A 289 -16.11 2.95 14.82
N GLY A 290 -14.99 3.33 14.21
CA GLY A 290 -13.79 3.78 14.94
C GLY A 290 -12.92 2.64 15.48
N LYS A 291 -12.92 1.48 14.85
CA LYS A 291 -12.18 0.28 15.32
C LYS A 291 -10.66 0.39 15.19
N LEU A 292 -10.14 1.44 14.52
CA LEU A 292 -8.71 1.77 14.44
C LEU A 292 -8.28 2.79 15.50
N SER A 293 -9.10 3.06 16.50
CA SER A 293 -8.76 4.02 17.56
C SER A 293 -7.40 3.73 18.17
N ASN A 294 -6.54 4.75 18.23
CA ASN A 294 -5.15 4.67 18.71
C ASN A 294 -4.17 3.91 17.81
N THR A 295 -4.50 3.68 16.55
CA THR A 295 -3.58 3.06 15.58
C THR A 295 -2.93 4.12 14.71
N ILE A 296 -1.61 4.07 14.57
CA ILE A 296 -0.83 4.75 13.53
C ILE A 296 -0.62 3.73 12.42
N VAL A 297 -0.94 4.10 11.18
CA VAL A 297 -0.73 3.25 10.01
C VAL A 297 0.43 3.80 9.20
N TYR A 298 1.41 2.96 8.92
CA TYR A 298 2.52 3.26 8.02
C TYR A 298 2.46 2.29 6.84
N SER A 299 2.41 2.81 5.61
CA SER A 299 2.38 1.99 4.41
C SER A 299 3.65 2.17 3.58
N GLU A 300 4.34 1.08 3.29
CA GLU A 300 5.43 1.01 2.31
C GLU A 300 4.91 0.60 0.92
N THR A 301 3.59 0.53 0.76
CA THR A 301 2.94 0.15 -0.49
C THR A 301 3.11 1.26 -1.53
N CYS A 302 3.55 0.90 -2.73
CA CYS A 302 3.61 1.79 -3.89
C CYS A 302 2.22 2.39 -4.16
N GLU A 303 2.18 3.63 -4.64
CA GLU A 303 0.94 4.30 -5.09
C GLU A 303 -0.20 4.29 -4.06
N PHE A 304 0.12 4.09 -2.79
CA PHE A 304 -0.89 3.99 -1.73
C PHE A 304 -1.63 5.31 -1.49
N LEU A 305 -0.94 6.43 -1.70
CA LEU A 305 -1.46 7.79 -1.49
C LEU A 305 -1.38 8.66 -2.75
N GLY A 306 -1.26 8.06 -3.92
CA GLY A 306 -1.28 8.80 -5.17
C GLY A 306 -0.41 8.19 -6.27
N VAL A 307 -0.60 8.68 -7.48
CA VAL A 307 0.11 8.28 -8.70
C VAL A 307 0.38 9.50 -9.57
N ASP A 308 1.38 9.44 -10.43
CA ASP A 308 1.79 10.52 -11.36
C ASP A 308 2.03 11.87 -10.68
N GLY A 309 2.58 11.85 -9.47
CA GLY A 309 2.83 13.05 -8.67
C GLY A 309 1.59 13.72 -8.11
N SER A 310 0.43 13.09 -8.24
CA SER A 310 -0.84 13.57 -7.69
C SER A 310 -1.22 12.76 -6.46
N GLU A 311 -1.49 13.44 -5.34
CA GLU A 311 -1.98 12.79 -4.13
C GLU A 311 -3.42 12.27 -4.34
N ASP A 312 -3.67 11.05 -3.85
CA ASP A 312 -4.99 10.44 -3.72
C ASP A 312 -5.19 10.00 -2.26
N ASN A 313 -6.15 10.60 -1.60
CA ASN A 313 -6.41 10.36 -0.19
C ASN A 313 -7.40 9.22 0.09
N ALA A 314 -7.84 8.46 -0.93
CA ALA A 314 -8.89 7.45 -0.77
C ALA A 314 -8.56 6.39 0.30
N MET A 315 -7.31 5.88 0.30
CA MET A 315 -6.84 4.92 1.32
C MET A 315 -6.71 5.58 2.70
N ALA A 316 -6.10 6.79 2.75
CA ALA A 316 -5.95 7.52 4.00
C ALA A 316 -7.30 7.87 4.63
N ASP A 317 -8.24 8.41 3.84
CA ASP A 317 -9.60 8.77 4.31
C ASP A 317 -10.36 7.55 4.82
N ALA A 318 -10.20 6.39 4.17
CA ALA A 318 -10.81 5.16 4.61
C ALA A 318 -10.30 4.73 6.00
N LEU A 319 -8.98 4.78 6.21
CA LEU A 319 -8.33 4.41 7.48
C LEU A 319 -8.64 5.45 8.58
N LEU A 320 -8.57 6.75 8.27
CA LEU A 320 -8.90 7.83 9.22
C LEU A 320 -10.37 7.80 9.63
N SER A 321 -11.29 7.55 8.69
CA SER A 321 -12.72 7.36 9.02
C SER A 321 -12.94 6.12 9.89
N GLY A 322 -12.06 5.14 9.81
CA GLY A 322 -11.99 3.97 10.69
C GLY A 322 -11.43 4.25 12.07
N GLY A 323 -10.92 5.46 12.33
CA GLY A 323 -10.40 5.90 13.62
C GLY A 323 -8.87 5.90 13.73
N ALA A 324 -8.12 5.61 12.66
CA ALA A 324 -6.67 5.74 12.67
C ALA A 324 -6.28 7.17 13.08
N GLN A 325 -5.24 7.31 13.89
CA GLN A 325 -4.76 8.62 14.34
C GLN A 325 -4.00 9.33 13.22
N ALA A 326 -3.16 8.59 12.51
CA ALA A 326 -2.35 9.07 11.42
C ALA A 326 -2.12 7.95 10.40
N VAL A 327 -1.95 8.32 9.15
CA VAL A 327 -1.61 7.45 8.04
C VAL A 327 -0.43 8.05 7.30
N ILE A 328 0.65 7.30 7.18
CA ILE A 328 1.82 7.62 6.36
C ILE A 328 1.83 6.63 5.18
N GLY A 329 2.13 7.11 3.99
CA GLY A 329 2.29 6.28 2.81
C GLY A 329 2.94 7.08 1.69
N TYR A 330 3.05 6.47 0.51
CA TYR A 330 3.82 7.02 -0.60
C TYR A 330 2.93 7.38 -1.78
N VAL A 331 3.29 8.47 -2.43
CA VAL A 331 2.85 8.82 -3.78
C VAL A 331 3.85 8.22 -4.76
N ASN A 332 3.37 7.64 -5.84
CA ASN A 332 4.14 6.91 -6.85
C ASN A 332 4.76 5.59 -6.35
N ASN A 333 5.47 4.93 -7.25
CA ASN A 333 6.22 3.71 -6.94
C ASN A 333 7.44 4.06 -6.11
N VAL A 334 7.53 3.51 -4.92
CA VAL A 334 8.61 3.82 -3.98
C VAL A 334 9.75 2.81 -4.05
N TYR A 335 10.99 3.32 -4.04
CA TYR A 335 12.16 2.49 -3.94
C TYR A 335 12.25 1.82 -2.55
N THR A 336 12.30 0.48 -2.53
CA THR A 336 12.15 -0.31 -1.29
C THR A 336 13.20 0.03 -0.22
N VAL A 337 14.47 0.28 -0.61
CA VAL A 337 15.51 0.63 0.35
C VAL A 337 15.22 1.97 1.01
N TYR A 338 14.74 2.95 0.24
CA TYR A 338 14.34 4.25 0.77
C TYR A 338 13.13 4.11 1.71
N SER A 339 12.05 3.44 1.29
CA SER A 339 10.84 3.29 2.12
C SER A 339 11.15 2.58 3.44
N ARG A 340 11.99 1.56 3.40
CA ARG A 340 12.43 0.78 4.55
C ARG A 340 13.27 1.61 5.53
N SER A 341 14.17 2.47 5.01
CA SER A 341 14.96 3.39 5.81
C SER A 341 14.10 4.46 6.48
N MET A 342 13.14 5.01 5.73
CA MET A 342 12.14 5.95 6.25
C MET A 342 11.27 5.31 7.34
N LEU A 343 10.83 4.06 7.13
CA LEU A 343 10.08 3.30 8.14
C LEU A 343 10.89 3.12 9.42
N TRP A 344 12.13 2.63 9.28
CA TRP A 344 13.04 2.40 10.41
C TRP A 344 13.19 3.65 11.27
N ASP A 345 13.53 4.77 10.66
CA ASP A 345 13.78 6.01 11.37
C ASP A 345 12.51 6.58 11.99
N THR A 346 11.42 6.62 11.23
CA THR A 346 10.11 7.12 11.72
C THR A 346 9.65 6.36 12.96
N ILE A 347 9.67 5.02 12.94
CA ILE A 347 9.21 4.23 14.09
C ILE A 347 10.17 4.34 15.26
N ASN A 348 11.47 4.43 15.03
CA ASN A 348 12.44 4.66 16.12
C ASN A 348 12.19 5.98 16.83
N HIS A 349 11.92 7.06 16.09
CA HIS A 349 11.61 8.36 16.68
C HIS A 349 10.27 8.38 17.42
N LEU A 350 9.27 7.61 16.96
CA LEU A 350 8.02 7.39 17.72
C LEU A 350 8.29 6.66 19.04
N ILE A 351 9.15 5.64 19.05
CA ILE A 351 9.57 4.90 20.25
C ILE A 351 10.33 5.81 21.22
N MET A 352 11.07 6.77 20.70
CA MET A 352 11.77 7.78 21.49
C MET A 352 10.83 8.87 22.06
N GLY A 353 9.54 8.81 21.71
CA GLY A 353 8.49 9.68 22.26
C GLY A 353 8.21 10.93 21.45
N GLN A 354 8.72 11.02 20.23
CA GLN A 354 8.33 12.06 19.29
C GLN A 354 6.92 11.79 18.75
N ASN A 355 6.24 12.83 18.25
CA ASN A 355 5.00 12.67 17.51
C ASN A 355 5.27 12.27 16.05
N VAL A 356 4.24 11.80 15.36
CA VAL A 356 4.33 11.30 13.98
C VAL A 356 4.91 12.36 13.02
N GLY A 357 4.51 13.61 13.15
CA GLY A 357 5.02 14.69 12.31
C GLY A 357 6.53 14.90 12.50
N GLN A 358 6.98 14.98 13.76
CA GLN A 358 8.41 15.14 14.08
C GLN A 358 9.23 13.94 13.60
N ALA A 359 8.72 12.72 13.81
CA ALA A 359 9.39 11.50 13.41
C ALA A 359 9.55 11.40 11.89
N LEU A 360 8.50 11.72 11.12
CA LEU A 360 8.57 11.72 9.66
C LEU A 360 9.48 12.82 9.12
N GLU A 361 9.43 14.04 9.67
CA GLU A 361 10.32 15.13 9.28
C GLU A 361 11.79 14.78 9.57
N HIS A 362 12.08 14.08 10.67
CA HIS A 362 13.43 13.60 10.95
C HIS A 362 13.88 12.58 9.89
N ALA A 363 13.03 11.63 9.54
CA ALA A 363 13.34 10.64 8.51
C ALA A 363 13.60 11.30 7.15
N LYS A 364 12.79 12.29 6.75
CA LYS A 364 13.00 13.06 5.53
C LYS A 364 14.32 13.86 5.56
N ALA A 365 14.63 14.48 6.69
CA ALA A 365 15.89 15.22 6.85
C ALA A 365 17.12 14.28 6.75
N THR A 366 16.97 13.03 7.19
CA THR A 366 18.04 12.02 7.17
C THR A 366 18.20 11.37 5.79
N TYR A 367 17.10 10.98 5.14
CA TYR A 367 17.12 10.15 3.95
C TYR A 367 16.70 10.88 2.67
N GLY A 368 16.18 12.09 2.74
CA GLY A 368 15.72 12.91 1.62
C GLY A 368 14.19 13.03 1.58
N GLU A 369 13.73 14.06 0.87
CA GLU A 369 12.30 14.33 0.67
C GLU A 369 11.65 13.29 -0.26
N ASP A 370 12.45 12.69 -1.15
CA ASP A 370 12.05 11.70 -2.15
C ASP A 370 13.13 10.64 -2.36
N ASP A 371 12.83 9.62 -3.15
CA ASP A 371 13.68 8.46 -3.39
C ASP A 371 14.58 8.55 -4.63
N LEU A 372 14.54 9.62 -5.41
CA LEU A 372 15.27 9.71 -6.68
C LEU A 372 16.78 9.55 -6.54
N ILE A 373 17.36 10.14 -5.49
CA ILE A 373 18.81 10.07 -5.25
C ILE A 373 19.22 8.63 -4.99
N TRP A 374 18.41 7.90 -4.22
CA TRP A 374 18.64 6.51 -3.90
C TRP A 374 18.55 5.63 -5.12
N TYR A 375 17.51 5.82 -5.89
CA TYR A 375 17.28 5.09 -7.12
C TYR A 375 18.44 5.27 -8.11
N HIS A 376 18.90 6.51 -8.33
CA HIS A 376 20.03 6.80 -9.22
C HIS A 376 21.36 6.29 -8.67
N ALA A 377 21.60 6.37 -7.36
CA ALA A 377 22.81 5.88 -6.73
C ALA A 377 23.00 4.37 -6.85
N GLN A 378 21.91 3.62 -6.93
CA GLN A 378 21.92 2.17 -7.11
C GLN A 378 21.96 1.73 -8.58
N GLY A 379 22.12 2.67 -9.52
CA GLY A 379 22.18 2.37 -10.95
C GLY A 379 20.86 1.92 -11.53
N GLY A 380 19.76 2.49 -11.06
CA GLY A 380 18.40 2.16 -11.49
C GLY A 380 18.29 1.94 -12.98
N ARG A 381 17.95 0.73 -13.37
CA ARG A 381 17.92 0.30 -14.78
C ARG A 381 16.63 0.72 -15.47
N ARG A 382 15.62 1.13 -14.71
CA ARG A 382 14.34 1.59 -15.24
C ARG A 382 14.14 3.06 -14.91
N PRO A 383 13.58 3.85 -15.82
CA PRO A 383 13.22 5.21 -15.50
C PRO A 383 12.18 5.20 -14.38
N HIS A 384 12.54 5.68 -13.22
CA HIS A 384 11.58 6.08 -12.21
C HIS A 384 10.86 7.28 -12.82
N ALA A 385 9.63 7.08 -13.25
CA ALA A 385 8.90 8.08 -14.05
C ALA A 385 8.67 9.36 -13.24
N ALA A 386 8.51 9.23 -11.93
CA ALA A 386 8.37 10.34 -10.99
C ALA A 386 8.97 9.99 -9.64
N ALA A 387 9.47 10.98 -8.91
CA ALA A 387 9.95 10.82 -7.53
C ALA A 387 8.84 10.30 -6.64
N SER A 388 9.16 9.32 -5.79
CA SER A 388 8.26 8.90 -4.74
C SER A 388 8.60 9.59 -3.42
N TYR A 389 7.58 10.10 -2.75
CA TYR A 389 7.72 10.83 -1.51
C TYR A 389 6.64 10.42 -0.50
N ALA A 390 7.02 10.50 0.79
CA ALA A 390 6.11 10.15 1.87
C ALA A 390 5.16 11.30 2.21
N VAL A 391 3.87 10.97 2.40
CA VAL A 391 2.82 11.92 2.81
C VAL A 391 2.22 11.45 4.13
N LEU A 392 1.86 12.42 4.98
CA LEU A 392 1.19 12.21 6.26
C LEU A 392 -0.23 12.77 6.21
N TYR A 393 -1.20 11.92 6.45
CA TYR A 393 -2.60 12.31 6.67
C TYR A 393 -3.02 12.10 8.12
N GLY A 394 -3.93 12.93 8.63
CA GLY A 394 -4.48 12.82 9.96
C GLY A 394 -3.76 13.70 10.99
N ASN A 395 -3.61 13.20 12.21
CA ASN A 395 -3.07 13.97 13.34
C ASN A 395 -1.54 13.88 13.41
N SER A 396 -0.84 14.91 12.95
CA SER A 396 0.63 14.98 13.04
C SER A 396 1.16 14.97 14.49
N GLN A 397 0.31 15.29 15.49
CA GLN A 397 0.67 15.22 16.90
C GLN A 397 0.40 13.86 17.55
N ALA A 398 -0.10 12.89 16.78
CA ALA A 398 -0.25 11.52 17.27
C ALA A 398 1.10 10.97 17.74
N ALA A 399 1.12 10.28 18.88
CA ALA A 399 2.34 9.75 19.48
C ALA A 399 2.04 8.46 20.23
N LEU A 400 3.07 7.66 20.44
CA LEU A 400 2.99 6.50 21.31
C LEU A 400 3.10 6.93 22.78
N HIS A 401 2.41 6.23 23.65
CA HIS A 401 2.46 6.43 25.10
C HIS A 401 3.74 5.78 25.69
N VAL A 402 4.89 6.39 25.40
CA VAL A 402 6.20 5.87 25.87
C VAL A 402 6.43 6.30 27.32
N PRO A 403 6.73 5.36 28.28
CA PRO A 403 7.07 5.68 29.65
C PRO A 403 8.32 6.56 29.75
N GLU A 404 8.34 7.45 30.75
CA GLU A 404 9.51 8.32 30.99
C GLU A 404 10.79 7.54 31.28
N SER A 405 10.65 6.39 31.96
CA SER A 405 11.75 5.44 32.18
C SER A 405 12.41 4.98 30.89
N ASN A 406 11.62 4.74 29.84
CA ASN A 406 12.14 4.34 28.54
C ASN A 406 12.72 5.54 27.79
N ARG A 407 12.05 6.72 27.80
CA ARG A 407 12.53 7.94 27.13
C ARG A 407 13.90 8.37 27.63
N SER A 408 14.13 8.31 28.96
CA SER A 408 15.40 8.70 29.56
C SER A 408 16.58 7.80 29.13
N MET A 409 16.31 6.54 28.77
CA MET A 409 17.32 5.63 28.23
C MET A 409 17.76 6.01 26.81
N PHE A 410 16.88 6.64 26.03
CA PHE A 410 17.10 6.95 24.61
C PHE A 410 17.57 8.39 24.36
N SER A 411 17.32 9.31 25.30
CA SER A 411 17.65 10.73 25.15
C SER A 411 19.14 11.02 24.95
N ALA A 412 20.02 10.11 25.34
CA ALA A 412 21.46 10.24 25.14
C ALA A 412 21.91 9.98 23.69
N ASP A 413 21.10 9.30 22.88
CA ASP A 413 21.42 8.95 21.48
C ASP A 413 20.87 9.97 20.48
N LEU A 414 19.84 10.74 20.88
CA LEU A 414 19.32 11.86 20.06
C LEU A 414 20.25 13.08 20.06
N ALA A 415 21.24 13.13 20.94
CA ALA A 415 22.16 14.27 21.06
C ALA A 415 23.54 14.01 20.40
N ALA A 416 23.77 12.83 19.85
CA ALA A 416 24.99 12.41 19.18
C ALA A 416 24.81 12.28 17.67
#